data_9c39b373918b4c7215c06f70eaa93929
#
_entry.id   9c39b373918b4c7215c06f70eaa93929
#
_cell.length_a   1.000
_cell.length_b   1.000
_cell.length_c   1.000
_cell.angle_alpha   90.00
_cell.angle_beta   90.00
_cell.angle_gamma   90.00
#
_symmetry.space_group_name_H-M   'P 1'
#
loop_
_entity.id
_entity.type
_entity.pdbx_description
1 polymer ?
#
loop_
_entity_poly.entity_id
_entity_poly.type
_entity_poly.pdbx_seq_one_letter_code
_entity_poly.pdbx_strand_id
1 'polypeptide(L)'
;MTLEEKKEQVKNFRPIDDTFFEVLADDIGVCQEMLRIILEDEKLIVKDVIVQSSERNLYGRSVRLDALCILGNGKKCNVEVQRSNKDHHLKRVRFNASVITVRDSQTDDKFEETIDLIVVYISEFDIFKRGRVIYHVDSVIRETQEKVDDGLERVFVNTAVKDGTTISEYMDCFLQKEIDNAKFPKLTNRVHYLKHE
;
A
#
# COMPACT_ATOMS: atom_id res chain seq x y z
N MET A 1 -16.95 19.19 18.81
CA MET A 1 -17.20 17.76 18.56
C MET A 1 -16.89 16.99 19.82
N THR A 2 -17.87 16.36 20.41
CA THR A 2 -17.76 15.56 21.64
C THR A 2 -17.03 14.25 21.37
N LEU A 3 -16.64 13.52 22.42
CA LEU A 3 -16.01 12.20 22.28
C LEU A 3 -16.96 11.19 21.60
N GLU A 4 -18.24 11.26 21.92
CA GLU A 4 -19.28 10.41 21.33
C GLU A 4 -19.44 10.67 19.82
N GLU A 5 -19.49 11.95 19.44
CA GLU A 5 -19.53 12.34 18.01
C GLU A 5 -18.30 11.83 17.24
N LYS A 6 -17.10 11.85 17.86
CA LYS A 6 -15.88 11.31 17.26
C LYS A 6 -15.95 9.80 17.11
N LYS A 7 -16.40 9.07 18.13
CA LYS A 7 -16.59 7.62 18.08
C LYS A 7 -17.60 7.21 16.99
N GLU A 8 -18.70 7.94 16.85
CA GLU A 8 -19.68 7.68 15.81
C GLU A 8 -19.12 7.96 14.40
N GLN A 9 -18.28 8.98 14.26
CA GLN A 9 -17.60 9.28 13.01
C GLN A 9 -16.63 8.14 12.60
N VAL A 10 -15.89 7.54 13.55
CA VAL A 10 -14.97 6.43 13.29
C VAL A 10 -15.70 5.22 12.72
N LYS A 11 -16.93 4.93 13.17
CA LYS A 11 -17.74 3.82 12.62
C LYS A 11 -18.04 3.97 11.13
N ASN A 12 -18.00 5.18 10.60
CA ASN A 12 -18.27 5.45 9.20
C ASN A 12 -17.05 5.29 8.28
N PHE A 13 -15.85 5.21 8.83
CA PHE A 13 -14.64 5.01 8.02
C PHE A 13 -14.56 3.60 7.43
N ARG A 14 -13.90 3.52 6.29
CA ARG A 14 -13.59 2.28 5.55
C ARG A 14 -12.07 2.13 5.47
N PRO A 15 -11.53 0.93 5.31
CA PRO A 15 -10.09 0.72 5.15
C PRO A 15 -9.43 1.54 4.02
N ILE A 16 -10.18 1.89 2.97
CA ILE A 16 -9.69 2.72 1.86
C ILE A 16 -9.59 4.22 2.22
N ASP A 17 -10.15 4.66 3.34
CA ASP A 17 -10.08 6.06 3.77
C ASP A 17 -8.72 6.34 4.39
N ASP A 18 -7.96 7.31 3.86
CA ASP A 18 -6.55 7.58 4.18
C ASP A 18 -6.24 7.54 5.68
N THR A 19 -6.96 8.35 6.46
CA THR A 19 -6.75 8.42 7.92
C THR A 19 -7.02 7.09 8.64
N PHE A 20 -8.01 6.33 8.18
CA PHE A 20 -8.33 5.03 8.78
C PHE A 20 -7.32 3.97 8.36
N PHE A 21 -6.88 4.00 7.10
CA PHE A 21 -5.82 3.12 6.61
C PHE A 21 -4.52 3.28 7.41
N GLU A 22 -4.10 4.51 7.69
CA GLU A 22 -2.90 4.77 8.48
C GLU A 22 -2.97 4.08 9.86
N VAL A 23 -4.12 4.16 10.54
CA VAL A 23 -4.32 3.50 11.85
C VAL A 23 -4.42 1.98 11.74
N LEU A 24 -4.99 1.47 10.64
CA LEU A 24 -4.99 0.03 10.34
C LEU A 24 -3.59 -0.49 10.09
N ALA A 25 -2.82 0.23 9.28
CA ALA A 25 -1.48 -0.16 8.85
C ALA A 25 -0.42 -0.08 9.96
N ASP A 26 -0.70 0.59 11.08
CA ASP A 26 0.13 0.55 12.29
C ASP A 26 0.21 -0.87 12.91
N ASP A 27 -0.69 -1.76 12.54
CA ASP A 27 -0.66 -3.17 12.92
C ASP A 27 0.15 -4.00 11.91
N ILE A 28 1.30 -4.50 12.34
CA ILE A 28 2.19 -5.35 11.52
C ILE A 28 1.45 -6.57 10.96
N GLY A 29 0.53 -7.16 11.76
CA GLY A 29 -0.25 -8.33 11.34
C GLY A 29 -1.18 -8.02 10.18
N VAL A 30 -1.80 -6.83 10.17
CA VAL A 30 -2.65 -6.36 9.06
C VAL A 30 -1.80 -6.14 7.81
N CYS A 31 -0.67 -5.47 7.93
CA CYS A 31 0.24 -5.27 6.80
C CYS A 31 0.75 -6.59 6.22
N GLN A 32 1.12 -7.54 7.08
CA GLN A 32 1.61 -8.85 6.64
C GLN A 32 0.52 -9.66 5.94
N GLU A 33 -0.71 -9.69 6.48
CA GLU A 33 -1.85 -10.36 5.84
C GLU A 33 -2.12 -9.74 4.46
N MET A 34 -2.20 -8.43 4.39
CA MET A 34 -2.45 -7.69 3.16
C MET A 34 -1.37 -7.96 2.09
N LEU A 35 -0.10 -7.86 2.45
CA LEU A 35 1.01 -8.04 1.50
C LEU A 35 1.15 -9.49 1.05
N ARG A 36 0.89 -10.47 1.92
CA ARG A 36 0.86 -11.88 1.53
C ARG A 36 -0.20 -12.16 0.46
N ILE A 37 -1.37 -11.54 0.60
CA ILE A 37 -2.47 -11.70 -0.36
C ILE A 37 -2.15 -10.98 -1.68
N ILE A 38 -1.74 -9.72 -1.63
CA ILE A 38 -1.51 -8.90 -2.83
C ILE A 38 -0.30 -9.39 -3.63
N LEU A 39 0.79 -9.76 -2.95
CA LEU A 39 2.02 -10.22 -3.58
C LEU A 39 2.06 -11.75 -3.79
N GLU A 40 0.98 -12.45 -3.40
CA GLU A 40 0.84 -13.91 -3.50
C GLU A 40 2.03 -14.68 -2.90
N ASP A 41 2.57 -14.17 -1.77
CA ASP A 41 3.69 -14.75 -1.05
C ASP A 41 3.31 -15.07 0.40
N GLU A 42 2.90 -16.30 0.66
CA GLU A 42 2.51 -16.78 2.00
C GLU A 42 3.67 -16.75 3.03
N LYS A 43 4.93 -16.74 2.56
CA LYS A 43 6.12 -16.73 3.41
C LYS A 43 6.61 -15.32 3.73
N LEU A 44 6.03 -14.28 3.11
CA LEU A 44 6.39 -12.89 3.34
C LEU A 44 6.25 -12.56 4.83
N ILE A 45 7.27 -11.90 5.37
CA ILE A 45 7.31 -11.42 6.75
C ILE A 45 7.45 -9.91 6.73
N VAL A 46 6.60 -9.22 7.47
CA VAL A 46 6.75 -7.79 7.78
C VAL A 46 7.40 -7.68 9.15
N LYS A 47 8.58 -7.06 9.22
CA LYS A 47 9.32 -6.85 10.47
C LYS A 47 8.90 -5.59 11.19
N ASP A 48 8.60 -4.55 10.43
CA ASP A 48 8.27 -3.24 10.98
C ASP A 48 7.42 -2.44 9.98
N VAL A 49 6.66 -1.47 10.47
CA VAL A 49 5.86 -0.55 9.67
C VAL A 49 6.04 0.87 10.18
N ILE A 50 6.35 1.79 9.28
CA ILE A 50 6.42 3.21 9.55
C ILE A 50 5.20 3.86 8.90
N VAL A 51 4.24 4.31 9.71
CA VAL A 51 3.05 5.03 9.23
C VAL A 51 3.26 6.53 9.26
N GLN A 52 2.61 7.24 8.34
CA GLN A 52 2.71 8.71 8.23
C GLN A 52 4.15 9.24 8.12
N SER A 53 5.03 8.52 7.45
CA SER A 53 6.35 9.06 7.18
C SER A 53 6.24 10.31 6.31
N SER A 54 6.44 11.48 6.92
CA SER A 54 6.45 12.74 6.18
C SER A 54 7.87 13.10 5.79
N GLU A 55 8.11 13.12 4.48
CA GLU A 55 9.38 13.51 3.90
C GLU A 55 9.33 14.99 3.55
N ARG A 56 9.89 15.83 4.41
CA ARG A 56 9.98 17.27 4.17
C ARG A 56 11.12 17.56 3.22
N ASN A 57 10.80 18.25 2.13
CA ASN A 57 11.79 18.80 1.22
C ASN A 57 11.75 20.32 1.30
N LEU A 58 12.84 20.92 1.75
CA LEU A 58 12.96 22.39 1.88
C LEU A 58 12.96 23.12 0.52
N TYR A 59 13.33 22.41 -0.55
CA TYR A 59 13.50 22.98 -1.89
C TYR A 59 12.52 22.45 -2.93
N GLY A 60 11.57 21.59 -2.52
CA GLY A 60 10.63 20.99 -3.45
C GLY A 60 9.40 20.39 -2.76
N ARG A 61 8.69 19.52 -3.49
CA ARG A 61 7.47 18.90 -3.01
C ARG A 61 7.79 17.89 -1.88
N SER A 62 7.18 18.07 -0.73
CA SER A 62 7.22 17.08 0.36
C SER A 62 6.33 15.89 0.02
N VAL A 63 6.70 14.72 0.54
CA VAL A 63 5.94 13.48 0.40
C VAL A 63 5.41 13.06 1.75
N ARG A 64 4.18 12.58 1.78
CA ARG A 64 3.60 11.82 2.88
C ARG A 64 3.33 10.41 2.38
N LEU A 65 3.92 9.43 3.04
CA LEU A 65 3.72 8.01 2.76
C LEU A 65 2.69 7.46 3.73
N ASP A 66 1.74 6.66 3.26
CA ASP A 66 0.69 6.11 4.12
C ASP A 66 1.26 5.00 5.02
N ALA A 67 1.93 4.02 4.44
CA ALA A 67 2.65 2.98 5.19
C ALA A 67 3.90 2.50 4.47
N LEU A 68 5.04 2.51 5.15
CA LEU A 68 6.31 1.94 4.67
C LEU A 68 6.65 0.70 5.50
N CYS A 69 6.52 -0.48 4.88
CA CYS A 69 6.82 -1.77 5.50
C CYS A 69 8.27 -2.16 5.28
N ILE A 70 8.91 -2.67 6.32
CA ILE A 70 10.24 -3.30 6.26
C ILE A 70 10.04 -4.81 6.24
N LEU A 71 10.46 -5.46 5.16
CA LEU A 71 10.27 -6.90 4.96
C LEU A 71 11.40 -7.74 5.55
N GLY A 72 11.09 -9.02 5.82
CA GLY A 72 12.04 -9.97 6.39
C GLY A 72 13.30 -10.22 5.57
N ASN A 73 13.21 -10.04 4.26
CA ASN A 73 14.32 -10.16 3.30
C ASN A 73 15.12 -8.88 3.09
N GLY A 74 14.81 -7.80 3.83
CA GLY A 74 15.47 -6.50 3.73
C GLY A 74 14.87 -5.54 2.70
N LYS A 75 13.99 -6.00 1.82
CA LYS A 75 13.24 -5.11 0.91
C LYS A 75 12.33 -4.17 1.69
N LYS A 76 12.01 -3.02 1.11
CA LYS A 76 10.94 -2.15 1.61
C LYS A 76 9.72 -2.23 0.72
N CYS A 77 8.55 -2.08 1.33
CA CYS A 77 7.30 -2.03 0.60
C CYS A 77 6.50 -0.79 1.02
N ASN A 78 6.32 0.16 0.10
CA ASN A 78 5.47 1.31 0.32
C ASN A 78 4.04 0.96 -0.11
N VAL A 79 3.08 1.09 0.81
CA VAL A 79 1.65 0.89 0.54
C VAL A 79 0.95 2.24 0.60
N GLU A 80 0.21 2.55 -0.44
CA GLU A 80 -0.59 3.78 -0.55
C GLU A 80 -2.02 3.45 -0.90
N VAL A 81 -2.97 4.21 -0.33
CA VAL A 81 -4.39 4.13 -0.68
C VAL A 81 -4.84 5.42 -1.37
N GLN A 82 -5.73 5.31 -2.35
CA GLN A 82 -6.20 6.46 -3.12
C GLN A 82 -7.67 6.35 -3.51
N ARG A 83 -8.47 7.30 -3.06
CA ARG A 83 -9.90 7.37 -3.40
C ARG A 83 -10.19 8.27 -4.61
N SER A 84 -9.44 9.34 -4.74
CA SER A 84 -9.68 10.34 -5.78
C SER A 84 -8.95 10.02 -7.09
N ASN A 85 -9.66 10.05 -8.21
CA ASN A 85 -9.08 9.86 -9.55
C ASN A 85 -8.65 11.18 -10.22
N LYS A 86 -8.36 12.21 -9.43
CA LYS A 86 -8.04 13.56 -9.95
C LYS A 86 -6.55 13.84 -10.12
N ASP A 87 -5.67 12.92 -9.65
CA ASP A 87 -4.22 13.11 -9.70
C ASP A 87 -3.57 12.26 -10.82
N HIS A 88 -2.30 12.51 -11.09
CA HIS A 88 -1.52 11.71 -12.03
C HIS A 88 -0.81 10.56 -11.29
N HIS A 89 -1.53 9.49 -11.06
CA HIS A 89 -1.14 8.38 -10.16
C HIS A 89 0.20 7.73 -10.51
N LEU A 90 0.48 7.47 -11.80
CA LEU A 90 1.75 6.87 -12.21
C LEU A 90 2.96 7.76 -11.91
N LYS A 91 2.82 9.07 -12.10
CA LYS A 91 3.87 10.03 -11.74
C LYS A 91 4.04 10.15 -10.22
N ARG A 92 2.94 10.07 -9.46
CA ARG A 92 2.96 10.05 -8.00
C ARG A 92 3.72 8.83 -7.48
N VAL A 93 3.40 7.64 -7.98
CA VAL A 93 4.10 6.39 -7.61
C VAL A 93 5.60 6.48 -7.93
N ARG A 94 5.96 6.96 -9.13
CA ARG A 94 7.36 7.16 -9.50
C ARG A 94 8.06 8.15 -8.57
N PHE A 95 7.43 9.28 -8.27
CA PHE A 95 7.99 10.31 -7.39
C PHE A 95 8.23 9.77 -5.99
N ASN A 96 7.24 9.11 -5.39
CA ASN A 96 7.34 8.54 -4.05
C ASN A 96 8.42 7.46 -3.98
N ALA A 97 8.50 6.58 -4.98
CA ALA A 97 9.57 5.57 -5.07
C ALA A 97 10.96 6.20 -5.11
N SER A 98 11.14 7.27 -5.91
CA SER A 98 12.41 7.98 -5.99
C SER A 98 12.81 8.62 -4.67
N VAL A 99 11.85 9.25 -3.96
CA VAL A 99 12.12 9.88 -2.65
C VAL A 99 12.54 8.83 -1.62
N ILE A 100 11.85 7.68 -1.57
CA ILE A 100 12.20 6.59 -0.65
C ILE A 100 13.62 6.09 -0.95
N THR A 101 13.94 5.84 -2.22
CA THR A 101 15.25 5.35 -2.64
C THR A 101 16.37 6.32 -2.26
N VAL A 102 16.23 7.62 -2.59
CA VAL A 102 17.22 8.63 -2.27
C VAL A 102 17.42 8.78 -0.76
N ARG A 103 16.34 8.72 0.00
CA ARG A 103 16.41 8.89 1.45
C ARG A 103 17.08 7.71 2.16
N ASP A 104 16.87 6.50 1.64
CA ASP A 104 17.47 5.30 2.21
C ASP A 104 18.98 5.17 1.91
N SER A 105 19.45 5.89 0.89
CA SER A 105 20.85 5.86 0.46
C SER A 105 21.72 6.78 1.31
N GLN A 106 22.92 6.32 1.67
CA GLN A 106 23.94 7.09 2.34
C GLN A 106 24.96 7.63 1.32
N THR A 107 25.73 8.64 1.72
CA THR A 107 26.69 9.33 0.82
C THR A 107 27.75 8.41 0.23
N ASP A 108 28.16 7.38 0.98
CA ASP A 108 29.23 6.47 0.60
C ASP A 108 28.76 5.10 0.14
N ASP A 109 27.40 4.90 0.02
CA ASP A 109 26.82 3.65 -0.44
C ASP A 109 27.15 3.43 -1.92
N LYS A 110 27.42 2.18 -2.28
CA LYS A 110 27.51 1.77 -3.68
C LYS A 110 26.11 1.58 -4.26
N PHE A 111 25.93 1.78 -5.56
CA PHE A 111 24.65 1.57 -6.22
C PHE A 111 24.09 0.15 -6.08
N GLU A 112 24.95 -0.86 -5.93
CA GLU A 112 24.55 -2.25 -5.65
C GLU A 112 23.91 -2.44 -4.26
N GLU A 113 24.11 -1.49 -3.34
CA GLU A 113 23.56 -1.46 -1.98
C GLU A 113 22.22 -0.68 -1.92
N THR A 114 21.81 -0.08 -3.05
CA THR A 114 20.51 0.61 -3.14
C THR A 114 19.39 -0.37 -2.83
N ILE A 115 18.42 0.07 -2.00
CA ILE A 115 17.33 -0.79 -1.55
C ILE A 115 16.46 -1.30 -2.71
N ASP A 116 16.02 -2.54 -2.58
CA ASP A 116 14.91 -3.07 -3.36
C ASP A 116 13.59 -2.55 -2.77
N LEU A 117 12.78 -1.96 -3.62
CA LEU A 117 11.51 -1.32 -3.24
C LEU A 117 10.33 -1.91 -4.01
N ILE A 118 9.30 -2.29 -3.27
CA ILE A 118 7.98 -2.62 -3.81
C ILE A 118 7.05 -1.45 -3.53
N VAL A 119 6.31 -0.98 -4.53
CA VAL A 119 5.22 -0.02 -4.35
C VAL A 119 3.91 -0.72 -4.61
N VAL A 120 3.07 -0.81 -3.59
CA VAL A 120 1.68 -1.29 -3.69
C VAL A 120 0.76 -0.07 -3.63
N TYR A 121 0.04 0.18 -4.72
CA TYR A 121 -0.87 1.31 -4.86
C TYR A 121 -2.30 0.81 -4.96
N ILE A 122 -3.09 1.05 -3.91
CA ILE A 122 -4.48 0.59 -3.80
C ILE A 122 -5.42 1.75 -4.15
N SER A 123 -6.28 1.57 -5.15
CA SER A 123 -7.20 2.61 -5.61
C SER A 123 -8.67 2.17 -5.61
N GLU A 124 -9.57 3.13 -5.41
CA GLU A 124 -11.04 2.90 -5.53
C GLU A 124 -11.50 2.78 -7.00
N PHE A 125 -10.60 2.94 -7.96
CA PHE A 125 -10.84 2.92 -9.40
C PHE A 125 -9.75 2.13 -10.15
N ASP A 126 -10.10 1.59 -11.31
CA ASP A 126 -9.16 0.91 -12.20
C ASP A 126 -8.32 1.93 -12.99
N ILE A 127 -7.08 2.16 -12.56
CA ILE A 127 -6.15 3.16 -13.15
C ILE A 127 -5.93 2.92 -14.65
N PHE A 128 -5.78 1.66 -15.05
CA PHE A 128 -5.46 1.28 -16.43
C PHE A 128 -6.70 1.01 -17.27
N LYS A 129 -7.89 0.92 -16.67
CA LYS A 129 -9.17 0.67 -17.35
C LYS A 129 -9.13 -0.60 -18.23
N ARG A 130 -8.49 -1.66 -17.75
CA ARG A 130 -8.35 -2.94 -18.43
C ARG A 130 -9.15 -4.08 -17.76
N GLY A 131 -9.93 -3.75 -16.72
CA GLY A 131 -10.79 -4.71 -16.05
C GLY A 131 -10.05 -5.78 -15.24
N ARG A 132 -8.87 -5.47 -14.72
CA ARG A 132 -8.11 -6.36 -13.83
C ARG A 132 -8.08 -5.80 -12.42
N VAL A 133 -8.18 -6.68 -11.41
CA VAL A 133 -8.08 -6.27 -10.00
C VAL A 133 -6.65 -5.87 -9.64
N ILE A 134 -5.65 -6.46 -10.29
CA ILE A 134 -4.23 -6.22 -10.06
C ILE A 134 -3.47 -6.06 -11.37
N TYR A 135 -2.46 -5.19 -11.34
CA TYR A 135 -1.51 -4.96 -12.43
C TYR A 135 -0.10 -4.89 -11.87
N HIS A 136 0.82 -5.61 -12.51
CA HIS A 136 2.25 -5.50 -12.29
C HIS A 136 2.84 -4.65 -13.42
N VAL A 137 3.61 -3.63 -13.06
CA VAL A 137 4.25 -2.73 -14.01
C VAL A 137 5.76 -2.91 -13.90
N ASP A 138 6.34 -3.48 -14.92
CA ASP A 138 7.75 -3.83 -15.01
C ASP A 138 8.54 -2.91 -15.95
N SER A 139 9.83 -2.81 -15.72
CA SER A 139 10.79 -2.28 -16.70
C SER A 139 11.10 -3.37 -17.74
N VAL A 140 11.07 -3.02 -19.02
CA VAL A 140 11.27 -3.97 -20.12
C VAL A 140 12.25 -3.40 -21.15
N ILE A 141 13.18 -4.22 -21.62
CA ILE A 141 14.00 -3.89 -22.80
C ILE A 141 13.10 -4.00 -24.01
N ARG A 142 12.88 -2.87 -24.70
CA ARG A 142 11.94 -2.81 -25.83
C ARG A 142 12.29 -3.75 -26.96
N GLU A 143 13.58 -3.89 -27.25
CA GLU A 143 14.12 -4.64 -28.38
C GLU A 143 14.00 -6.15 -28.19
N THR A 144 14.11 -6.65 -26.96
CA THR A 144 14.07 -8.09 -26.63
C THR A 144 12.81 -8.52 -25.92
N GLN A 145 12.00 -7.57 -25.42
CA GLN A 145 10.82 -7.80 -24.58
C GLN A 145 11.14 -8.48 -23.23
N GLU A 146 12.41 -8.50 -22.86
CA GLU A 146 12.86 -9.08 -21.59
C GLU A 146 12.60 -8.13 -20.44
N LYS A 147 12.13 -8.67 -19.32
CA LYS A 147 11.96 -7.96 -18.07
C LYS A 147 13.33 -7.63 -17.46
N VAL A 148 13.48 -6.41 -16.98
CA VAL A 148 14.68 -5.94 -16.27
C VAL A 148 14.38 -5.85 -14.79
N ASP A 149 15.21 -6.48 -13.97
CA ASP A 149 15.20 -6.30 -12.53
C ASP A 149 16.12 -5.12 -12.17
N ASP A 150 15.51 -3.98 -11.87
CA ASP A 150 16.19 -2.76 -11.44
C ASP A 150 15.96 -2.47 -9.94
N GLY A 151 15.44 -3.46 -9.20
CA GLY A 151 15.13 -3.35 -7.77
C GLY A 151 13.83 -2.58 -7.47
N LEU A 152 13.06 -2.17 -8.48
CA LEU A 152 11.77 -1.48 -8.29
C LEU A 152 10.62 -2.32 -8.85
N GLU A 153 9.73 -2.77 -7.96
CA GLU A 153 8.48 -3.43 -8.30
C GLU A 153 7.30 -2.48 -8.08
N ARG A 154 6.37 -2.43 -9.03
CA ARG A 154 5.16 -1.58 -8.95
C ARG A 154 3.92 -2.43 -9.14
N VAL A 155 3.07 -2.45 -8.12
CA VAL A 155 1.84 -3.22 -8.08
C VAL A 155 0.67 -2.28 -7.88
N PHE A 156 -0.27 -2.27 -8.82
CA PHE A 156 -1.49 -1.47 -8.75
C PHE A 156 -2.67 -2.40 -8.51
N VAL A 157 -3.38 -2.18 -7.41
CA VAL A 157 -4.54 -2.98 -7.01
C VAL A 157 -5.75 -2.06 -6.91
N ASN A 158 -6.93 -2.54 -7.26
CA ASN A 158 -8.12 -1.70 -7.14
C ASN A 158 -9.31 -2.44 -6.52
N THR A 159 -10.21 -1.66 -5.96
CA THR A 159 -11.45 -2.17 -5.35
C THR A 159 -12.62 -2.18 -6.34
N ALA A 160 -12.42 -1.67 -7.57
CA ALA A 160 -13.48 -1.53 -8.56
C ALA A 160 -13.83 -2.84 -9.28
N VAL A 161 -12.82 -3.67 -9.51
CA VAL A 161 -12.98 -4.92 -10.28
C VAL A 161 -13.30 -6.08 -9.34
N LYS A 162 -14.33 -6.84 -9.69
CA LYS A 162 -14.80 -8.03 -8.96
C LYS A 162 -14.59 -9.24 -9.87
N ASP A 163 -13.52 -9.98 -9.69
CA ASP A 163 -13.15 -11.13 -10.54
C ASP A 163 -13.20 -12.48 -9.81
N GLY A 164 -13.59 -12.48 -8.52
CA GLY A 164 -13.72 -13.69 -7.71
C GLY A 164 -12.40 -14.25 -7.15
N THR A 165 -11.28 -13.56 -7.38
CA THR A 165 -9.98 -13.93 -6.78
C THR A 165 -9.91 -13.55 -5.31
N THR A 166 -8.99 -14.15 -4.55
CA THR A 166 -8.74 -13.79 -3.14
C THR A 166 -8.34 -12.32 -3.00
N ILE A 167 -7.58 -11.78 -3.95
CA ILE A 167 -7.22 -10.35 -3.98
C ILE A 167 -8.48 -9.49 -4.11
N SER A 168 -9.36 -9.82 -5.05
CA SER A 168 -10.64 -9.10 -5.25
C SER A 168 -11.53 -9.16 -4.01
N GLU A 169 -11.58 -10.31 -3.35
CA GLU A 169 -12.34 -10.51 -2.11
C GLU A 169 -11.76 -9.68 -0.94
N TYR A 170 -10.43 -9.63 -0.83
CA TYR A 170 -9.75 -8.78 0.15
C TYR A 170 -9.97 -7.29 -0.12
N MET A 171 -9.87 -6.87 -1.39
CA MET A 171 -10.14 -5.49 -1.79
C MET A 171 -11.60 -5.08 -1.56
N ASP A 172 -12.53 -6.01 -1.61
CA ASP A 172 -13.94 -5.74 -1.29
C ASP A 172 -14.12 -5.32 0.18
N CYS A 173 -13.33 -5.88 1.09
CA CYS A 173 -13.30 -5.45 2.50
C CYS A 173 -12.88 -3.98 2.66
N PHE A 174 -12.08 -3.44 1.74
CA PHE A 174 -11.65 -2.04 1.79
C PHE A 174 -12.80 -1.03 1.57
N LEU A 175 -13.91 -1.48 1.00
CA LEU A 175 -15.11 -0.66 0.79
C LEU A 175 -16.13 -0.78 1.92
N GLN A 176 -15.94 -1.69 2.85
CA GLN A 176 -16.91 -1.99 3.90
C GLN A 176 -16.61 -1.18 5.17
N LYS A 177 -17.67 -0.70 5.81
CA LYS A 177 -17.57 -0.04 7.11
C LYS A 177 -17.35 -1.05 8.24
N GLU A 178 -18.03 -2.17 8.17
CA GLU A 178 -17.87 -3.31 9.08
C GLU A 178 -17.41 -4.51 8.27
N ILE A 179 -16.44 -5.26 8.80
CA ILE A 179 -15.86 -6.42 8.15
C ILE A 179 -16.09 -7.63 9.05
N ASP A 180 -16.75 -8.64 8.50
CA ASP A 180 -16.92 -9.95 9.12
C ASP A 180 -16.50 -11.01 8.09
N ASN A 181 -15.20 -11.24 7.98
CA ASN A 181 -14.65 -12.20 7.03
C ASN A 181 -13.58 -13.08 7.69
N ALA A 182 -13.92 -14.33 7.93
CA ALA A 182 -13.04 -15.31 8.59
C ALA A 182 -11.77 -15.63 7.78
N LYS A 183 -11.74 -15.37 6.47
CA LYS A 183 -10.55 -15.55 5.63
C LYS A 183 -9.47 -14.51 5.92
N PHE A 184 -9.87 -13.33 6.43
CA PHE A 184 -8.98 -12.19 6.66
C PHE A 184 -9.03 -11.76 8.13
N PRO A 185 -8.57 -12.61 9.05
CA PRO A 185 -8.77 -12.41 10.48
C PRO A 185 -8.03 -11.19 11.03
N LYS A 186 -6.86 -10.85 10.49
CA LYS A 186 -6.09 -9.70 10.99
C LYS A 186 -6.80 -8.39 10.67
N LEU A 187 -7.22 -8.22 9.43
CA LEU A 187 -7.99 -7.04 9.02
C LEU A 187 -9.33 -6.96 9.78
N THR A 188 -10.09 -8.06 9.83
CA THR A 188 -11.39 -8.14 10.53
C THR A 188 -11.26 -7.74 11.99
N ASN A 189 -10.35 -8.37 12.73
CA ASN A 189 -10.16 -8.11 14.16
C ASN A 189 -9.68 -6.67 14.43
N ARG A 190 -8.77 -6.15 13.59
CA ARG A 190 -8.26 -4.79 13.77
C ARG A 190 -9.34 -3.73 13.51
N VAL A 191 -10.15 -3.90 12.46
CA VAL A 191 -11.29 -3.00 12.19
C VAL A 191 -12.29 -3.04 13.34
N HIS A 192 -12.62 -4.22 13.84
CA HIS A 192 -13.52 -4.36 14.99
C HIS A 192 -12.97 -3.65 16.22
N TYR A 193 -11.70 -3.90 16.57
CA TYR A 193 -11.02 -3.24 17.69
C TYR A 193 -11.10 -1.71 17.58
N LEU A 194 -10.73 -1.14 16.44
CA LEU A 194 -10.68 0.30 16.24
C LEU A 194 -12.06 0.99 16.30
N LYS A 195 -13.13 0.25 16.07
CA LYS A 195 -14.49 0.81 16.02
C LYS A 195 -15.32 0.58 17.26
N HIS A 196 -15.00 -0.44 18.04
CA HIS A 196 -15.86 -0.89 19.16
C HIS A 196 -15.15 -0.93 20.52
N GLU A 197 -13.84 -0.84 20.55
CA GLU A 197 -13.03 -0.81 21.80
C GLU A 197 -12.29 0.52 21.98
#